data_fdd5921d350392c03445081901601b6e
#
_entry.id   fdd5921d350392c03445081901601b6e
#
_cell.length_a   1.000
_cell.length_b   1.000
_cell.length_c   1.000
_cell.angle_alpha   90.00
_cell.angle_beta   90.00
_cell.angle_gamma   90.00
#
_symmetry.space_group_name_H-M   'P 1'
#
loop_
_entity.id
_entity.type
_entity.pdbx_description
1 polymer ?
#
loop_
_entity_poly.entity_id
_entity_poly.type
_entity_poly.pdbx_seq_one_letter_code
_entity_poly.pdbx_strand_id
1 'polypeptide(L)'
;MENGYTARLKAETSTGHPVTYKSVRSSIASVDENGVITAKKPGETTITVTADKTSQTCKVTVKQPTVRLDRTSASLYRKGTLRLSVSSTSKSIPRWKTNKKSVATVDNEGRVTAVKNGTAIITVTVDGVSKTCEVTVKKPKITVGQEQISLTAGETCQPNVTVSSGNKPEYYSSNTNVATVNETGMITAIGRGRAYIYAKEDGTKVRMTVTVKEK
;
A
#
# COMPACT_ATOMS: atom_id res chain seq x y z
N MET A 1 15.67 23.06 13.87
CA MET A 1 14.36 23.14 13.18
C MET A 1 14.18 21.92 12.32
N GLU A 2 12.97 21.63 11.86
CA GLU A 2 12.66 20.49 10.97
C GLU A 2 12.20 21.00 9.61
N ASN A 3 12.23 20.14 8.60
CA ASN A 3 11.89 20.52 7.22
C ASN A 3 10.48 21.12 7.11
N GLY A 4 10.36 22.21 6.33
CA GLY A 4 9.13 22.97 6.15
C GLY A 4 8.84 24.00 7.22
N TYR A 5 9.69 24.12 8.26
CA TYR A 5 9.58 25.17 9.27
C TYR A 5 10.47 26.36 8.96
N THR A 6 10.04 27.52 9.44
CA THR A 6 10.76 28.78 9.28
C THR A 6 11.20 29.35 10.64
N ALA A 7 12.27 30.15 10.64
CA ALA A 7 12.72 30.94 11.76
C ALA A 7 13.25 32.28 11.24
N ARG A 8 13.13 33.36 12.01
CA ARG A 8 13.66 34.67 11.63
C ARG A 8 14.96 34.94 12.36
N LEU A 9 16.02 35.23 11.62
CA LEU A 9 17.28 35.72 12.14
C LEU A 9 17.21 37.26 12.16
N LYS A 10 17.22 37.84 13.33
CA LYS A 10 17.31 39.28 13.49
C LYS A 10 18.78 39.70 13.49
N ALA A 11 19.13 40.68 12.68
CA ALA A 11 20.43 41.34 12.69
C ALA A 11 20.21 42.82 12.67
N GLU A 12 20.98 43.51 13.49
CA GLU A 12 20.97 44.98 13.64
C GLU A 12 22.37 45.50 13.43
N THR A 13 22.50 46.68 12.82
CA THR A 13 23.77 47.40 12.65
C THR A 13 23.73 48.70 13.39
N SER A 14 24.86 49.13 13.97
CA SER A 14 24.98 50.44 14.61
C SER A 14 24.93 51.60 13.63
N THR A 15 25.17 51.30 12.32
CA THR A 15 25.23 52.32 11.24
C THR A 15 23.90 52.50 10.52
N GLY A 16 22.92 51.62 10.76
CA GLY A 16 21.64 51.62 10.06
C GLY A 16 21.71 51.17 8.60
N HIS A 17 22.86 50.69 8.12
CA HIS A 17 23.01 50.21 6.74
C HIS A 17 22.31 48.88 6.51
N PRO A 18 21.91 48.55 5.27
CA PRO A 18 21.24 47.30 4.91
C PRO A 18 22.07 46.07 5.28
N VAL A 19 21.38 45.05 5.83
CA VAL A 19 21.98 43.75 6.15
C VAL A 19 21.67 42.77 5.00
N THR A 20 22.65 41.99 4.59
CA THR A 20 22.48 40.93 3.61
C THR A 20 22.68 39.57 4.25
N TYR A 21 21.91 38.58 3.76
CA TYR A 21 21.92 37.23 4.27
C TYR A 21 22.29 36.21 3.17
N LYS A 22 23.13 35.23 3.49
CA LYS A 22 23.53 34.20 2.56
C LYS A 22 23.65 32.84 3.25
N SER A 23 23.01 31.83 2.71
CA SER A 23 23.20 30.45 3.16
C SER A 23 24.33 29.77 2.41
N VAL A 24 25.22 29.09 3.14
CA VAL A 24 26.32 28.28 2.56
C VAL A 24 25.75 27.07 1.83
N ARG A 25 24.68 26.45 2.34
CA ARG A 25 24.01 25.31 1.73
C ARG A 25 22.50 25.56 1.68
N SER A 26 22.04 26.29 0.68
CA SER A 26 20.64 26.66 0.49
C SER A 26 19.69 25.45 0.27
N SER A 27 20.26 24.28 -0.09
CA SER A 27 19.52 23.01 -0.17
C SER A 27 19.16 22.42 1.20
N ILE A 28 19.86 22.78 2.27
CA ILE A 28 19.59 22.37 3.66
C ILE A 28 18.65 23.40 4.30
N ALA A 29 19.02 24.68 4.29
CA ALA A 29 18.17 25.79 4.69
C ALA A 29 18.50 27.02 3.83
N SER A 30 17.48 27.67 3.29
CA SER A 30 17.60 28.97 2.61
C SER A 30 17.32 30.10 3.59
N VAL A 31 17.78 31.30 3.25
CA VAL A 31 17.43 32.55 3.94
C VAL A 31 17.03 33.58 2.88
N ASP A 32 16.01 34.40 3.18
CA ASP A 32 15.58 35.50 2.32
C ASP A 32 16.19 36.83 2.77
N GLU A 33 15.88 37.92 2.06
CA GLU A 33 16.34 39.29 2.32
C GLU A 33 15.86 39.84 3.68
N ASN A 34 14.78 39.30 4.24
CA ASN A 34 14.21 39.68 5.52
C ASN A 34 14.77 38.85 6.69
N GLY A 35 15.78 37.98 6.43
CA GLY A 35 16.37 37.09 7.41
C GLY A 35 15.49 35.88 7.79
N VAL A 36 14.45 35.56 6.98
CA VAL A 36 13.60 34.39 7.23
C VAL A 36 14.30 33.16 6.70
N ILE A 37 14.69 32.27 7.61
CA ILE A 37 15.30 30.99 7.34
C ILE A 37 14.21 29.97 7.08
N THR A 38 14.29 29.22 5.97
CA THR A 38 13.40 28.10 5.64
C THR A 38 14.18 26.80 5.62
N ALA A 39 13.85 25.87 6.50
CA ALA A 39 14.44 24.52 6.52
C ALA A 39 13.89 23.66 5.36
N LYS A 40 14.79 22.97 4.62
CA LYS A 40 14.44 22.20 3.42
C LYS A 40 14.86 20.73 3.47
N LYS A 41 15.96 20.41 4.14
CA LYS A 41 16.48 19.03 4.21
C LYS A 41 17.30 18.85 5.49
N PRO A 42 17.21 17.67 6.15
CA PRO A 42 18.08 17.37 7.29
C PRO A 42 19.57 17.56 6.98
N GLY A 43 20.27 18.19 7.92
CA GLY A 43 21.70 18.52 7.80
C GLY A 43 22.06 19.82 8.50
N GLU A 44 23.28 20.28 8.29
CA GLU A 44 23.79 21.52 8.86
C GLU A 44 24.23 22.49 7.77
N THR A 45 23.95 23.76 7.98
CA THR A 45 24.41 24.87 7.15
C THR A 45 24.73 26.08 8.03
N THR A 46 25.43 27.04 7.47
CA THR A 46 25.76 28.34 8.09
C THR A 46 25.05 29.41 7.28
N ILE A 47 24.39 30.33 7.97
CA ILE A 47 23.91 31.59 7.41
C ILE A 47 24.95 32.66 7.73
N THR A 48 25.47 33.32 6.71
CA THR A 48 26.33 34.48 6.84
C THR A 48 25.48 35.74 6.75
N VAL A 49 25.67 36.64 7.68
CA VAL A 49 25.02 37.94 7.75
C VAL A 49 26.12 38.99 7.54
N THR A 50 25.95 39.88 6.58
CA THR A 50 26.97 40.87 6.23
C THR A 50 26.36 42.27 6.22
N ALA A 51 27.06 43.21 6.87
CA ALA A 51 26.82 44.64 6.81
C ALA A 51 28.19 45.38 6.88
N ASP A 52 28.34 46.45 6.14
CA ASP A 52 29.55 47.32 6.17
C ASP A 52 30.88 46.54 6.07
N LYS A 53 30.94 45.52 5.21
CA LYS A 53 32.12 44.61 5.06
C LYS A 53 32.40 43.73 6.29
N THR A 54 31.57 43.81 7.34
CA THR A 54 31.67 42.95 8.52
C THR A 54 30.68 41.81 8.40
N SER A 55 31.12 40.59 8.72
CA SER A 55 30.25 39.41 8.64
C SER A 55 30.20 38.69 9.97
N GLN A 56 29.00 38.21 10.31
CA GLN A 56 28.74 37.28 11.40
C GLN A 56 28.07 36.01 10.87
N THR A 57 28.19 34.90 11.59
CA THR A 57 27.64 33.61 11.16
C THR A 57 26.69 33.03 12.17
N CYS A 58 25.64 32.37 11.68
CA CYS A 58 24.70 31.62 12.46
C CYS A 58 24.64 30.15 11.97
N LYS A 59 24.94 29.19 12.84
CA LYS A 59 24.81 27.76 12.53
C LYS A 59 23.36 27.35 12.58
N VAL A 60 22.87 26.71 11.51
CA VAL A 60 21.52 26.20 11.38
C VAL A 60 21.57 24.68 11.24
N THR A 61 20.93 23.98 12.17
CA THR A 61 20.74 22.53 12.11
C THR A 61 19.29 22.21 11.76
N VAL A 62 19.09 21.51 10.64
CA VAL A 62 17.81 20.92 10.27
C VAL A 62 17.84 19.46 10.74
N LYS A 63 16.98 19.13 11.72
CA LYS A 63 16.93 17.80 12.34
C LYS A 63 16.23 16.80 11.42
N GLN A 64 16.59 15.53 11.56
CA GLN A 64 15.80 14.45 10.98
C GLN A 64 14.43 14.37 11.67
N PRO A 65 13.35 14.09 10.93
CA PRO A 65 12.02 14.00 11.52
C PRO A 65 11.86 12.73 12.36
N THR A 66 10.97 12.81 13.33
CA THR A 66 10.38 11.63 13.94
C THR A 66 9.23 11.16 13.04
N VAL A 67 9.31 9.92 12.55
CA VAL A 67 8.28 9.30 11.70
C VAL A 67 7.67 8.12 12.43
N ARG A 68 6.35 8.08 12.53
CA ARG A 68 5.59 6.98 13.13
C ARG A 68 4.54 6.48 12.14
N LEU A 69 4.43 5.16 12.02
CA LEU A 69 3.40 4.47 11.26
C LEU A 69 2.39 3.88 12.24
N ASP A 70 1.10 3.93 11.91
CA ASP A 70 -0.01 3.49 12.79
C ASP A 70 0.06 1.99 13.10
N ARG A 71 0.68 1.19 12.22
CA ARG A 71 0.87 -0.26 12.41
C ARG A 71 2.08 -0.79 11.66
N THR A 72 2.64 -1.90 12.16
CA THR A 72 3.79 -2.58 11.56
C THR A 72 3.41 -3.84 10.79
N SER A 73 2.16 -4.31 10.93
CA SER A 73 1.63 -5.47 10.20
C SER A 73 0.14 -5.33 9.90
N ALA A 74 -0.32 -6.00 8.85
CA ALA A 74 -1.72 -6.11 8.48
C ALA A 74 -1.98 -7.40 7.71
N SER A 75 -3.24 -7.88 7.75
CA SER A 75 -3.68 -9.03 6.98
C SER A 75 -4.94 -8.70 6.19
N LEU A 76 -4.95 -9.07 4.92
CA LEU A 76 -6.06 -8.83 4.01
C LEU A 76 -6.31 -10.10 3.18
N TYR A 77 -7.49 -10.20 2.56
CA TYR A 77 -7.71 -11.06 1.41
C TYR A 77 -7.57 -10.26 0.12
N ARG A 78 -7.37 -10.93 -1.00
CA ARG A 78 -7.35 -10.35 -2.34
C ARG A 78 -8.53 -9.39 -2.55
N LYS A 79 -8.31 -8.25 -3.21
CA LYS A 79 -9.24 -7.11 -3.39
C LYS A 79 -9.55 -6.32 -2.11
N GLY A 80 -9.14 -6.77 -0.94
CA GLY A 80 -9.25 -5.99 0.29
C GLY A 80 -8.35 -4.75 0.25
N THR A 81 -8.79 -3.68 0.91
CA THR A 81 -8.05 -2.43 1.03
C THR A 81 -7.84 -2.04 2.48
N LEU A 82 -6.76 -1.32 2.73
CA LEU A 82 -6.39 -0.80 4.04
C LEU A 82 -5.71 0.57 3.85
N ARG A 83 -6.02 1.55 4.68
CA ARG A 83 -5.27 2.80 4.75
C ARG A 83 -4.25 2.73 5.88
N LEU A 84 -2.97 2.95 5.56
CA LEU A 84 -1.90 3.17 6.51
C LEU A 84 -1.78 4.66 6.78
N SER A 85 -1.66 5.03 8.07
CA SER A 85 -1.52 6.41 8.51
C SER A 85 -0.12 6.66 9.04
N VAL A 86 0.51 7.72 8.56
CA VAL A 86 1.84 8.15 9.00
C VAL A 86 1.75 9.51 9.68
N SER A 87 2.43 9.68 10.80
CA SER A 87 2.68 10.97 11.43
C SER A 87 4.15 11.33 11.37
N SER A 88 4.45 12.60 11.14
CA SER A 88 5.81 13.10 11.06
C SER A 88 5.89 14.50 11.69
N THR A 89 7.03 14.81 12.29
CA THR A 89 7.35 16.16 12.76
C THR A 89 7.79 17.09 11.62
N SER A 90 8.13 16.54 10.45
CA SER A 90 8.40 17.29 9.21
C SER A 90 7.11 17.58 8.44
N LYS A 91 7.08 18.71 7.71
CA LYS A 91 6.00 19.06 6.77
C LYS A 91 6.16 18.45 5.39
N SER A 92 7.17 17.61 5.17
CA SER A 92 7.38 16.91 3.89
C SER A 92 6.27 15.91 3.61
N ILE A 93 5.92 15.80 2.34
CA ILE A 93 4.94 14.82 1.87
C ILE A 93 5.55 13.41 1.97
N PRO A 94 4.89 12.46 2.66
CA PRO A 94 5.33 11.08 2.74
C PRO A 94 5.39 10.41 1.36
N ARG A 95 6.41 9.58 1.13
CA ARG A 95 6.54 8.78 -0.10
C ARG A 95 6.33 7.32 0.23
N TRP A 96 5.40 6.68 -0.47
CA TRP A 96 5.03 5.29 -0.27
C TRP A 96 5.58 4.39 -1.37
N LYS A 97 5.99 3.19 -1.03
CA LYS A 97 6.36 2.14 -1.98
C LYS A 97 6.06 0.76 -1.42
N THR A 98 5.87 -0.19 -2.32
CA THR A 98 5.83 -1.63 -2.02
C THR A 98 7.04 -2.32 -2.64
N ASN A 99 7.56 -3.34 -1.97
CA ASN A 99 8.60 -4.19 -2.52
C ASN A 99 8.04 -5.25 -3.49
N LYS A 100 6.71 -5.51 -3.47
CA LYS A 100 6.08 -6.59 -4.26
C LYS A 100 4.68 -6.22 -4.74
N LYS A 101 4.60 -5.45 -5.84
CA LYS A 101 3.34 -4.99 -6.45
C LYS A 101 2.39 -6.13 -6.84
N SER A 102 2.93 -7.31 -7.16
CA SER A 102 2.12 -8.50 -7.48
C SER A 102 1.34 -9.06 -6.28
N VAL A 103 1.71 -8.68 -5.05
CA VAL A 103 1.04 -9.10 -3.81
C VAL A 103 0.16 -7.99 -3.26
N ALA A 104 0.72 -6.79 -3.11
CA ALA A 104 0.00 -5.62 -2.64
C ALA A 104 0.56 -4.34 -3.27
N THR A 105 -0.32 -3.42 -3.64
CA THR A 105 0.03 -2.07 -4.11
C THR A 105 -0.23 -1.05 -3.01
N VAL A 106 0.41 0.12 -3.12
CA VAL A 106 0.13 1.28 -2.28
C VAL A 106 0.11 2.53 -3.14
N ASP A 107 -0.82 3.45 -2.87
CA ASP A 107 -0.91 4.76 -3.51
C ASP A 107 -0.16 5.84 -2.71
N ASN A 108 -0.16 7.08 -3.22
CA ASN A 108 0.51 8.21 -2.59
C ASN A 108 -0.15 8.67 -1.27
N GLU A 109 -1.36 8.18 -0.96
CA GLU A 109 -2.12 8.48 0.25
C GLU A 109 -1.98 7.39 1.33
N GLY A 110 -1.19 6.33 1.05
CA GLY A 110 -1.01 5.19 1.95
C GLY A 110 -2.15 4.16 1.90
N ARG A 111 -3.02 4.20 0.88
CA ARG A 111 -4.02 3.16 0.66
C ARG A 111 -3.37 1.94 0.04
N VAL A 112 -3.37 0.85 0.77
CA VAL A 112 -2.89 -0.46 0.34
C VAL A 112 -4.04 -1.24 -0.27
N THR A 113 -3.79 -1.88 -1.43
CA THR A 113 -4.73 -2.80 -2.08
C THR A 113 -4.09 -4.17 -2.25
N ALA A 114 -4.75 -5.20 -1.74
CA ALA A 114 -4.32 -6.60 -1.85
C ALA A 114 -4.62 -7.15 -3.26
N VAL A 115 -3.58 -7.66 -3.95
CA VAL A 115 -3.64 -8.14 -5.34
C VAL A 115 -3.69 -9.66 -5.43
N LYS A 116 -2.81 -10.35 -4.70
CA LYS A 116 -2.67 -11.81 -4.73
C LYS A 116 -2.11 -12.31 -3.41
N ASN A 117 -2.42 -13.55 -3.02
CA ASN A 117 -1.86 -14.16 -1.79
C ASN A 117 -0.33 -14.11 -1.75
N GLY A 118 0.20 -13.86 -0.55
CA GLY A 118 1.63 -13.69 -0.29
C GLY A 118 1.90 -12.58 0.72
N THR A 119 3.17 -12.21 0.87
CA THR A 119 3.59 -11.13 1.77
C THR A 119 4.31 -10.04 0.99
N ALA A 120 4.01 -8.79 1.31
CA ALA A 120 4.65 -7.60 0.78
C ALA A 120 5.02 -6.64 1.92
N ILE A 121 6.10 -5.89 1.74
CA ILE A 121 6.53 -4.81 2.65
C ILE A 121 6.14 -3.48 2.03
N ILE A 122 5.31 -2.75 2.73
CA ILE A 122 4.97 -1.36 2.42
C ILE A 122 5.93 -0.47 3.20
N THR A 123 6.61 0.44 2.52
CA THR A 123 7.55 1.39 3.11
C THR A 123 7.03 2.81 2.92
N VAL A 124 7.00 3.60 3.98
CA VAL A 124 6.83 5.05 3.92
C VAL A 124 8.16 5.73 4.25
N THR A 125 8.50 6.78 3.53
CA THR A 125 9.72 7.57 3.74
C THR A 125 9.38 9.06 3.82
N VAL A 126 9.90 9.73 4.85
CA VAL A 126 9.83 11.19 5.04
C VAL A 126 11.24 11.69 5.36
N ASP A 127 11.77 12.58 4.51
CA ASP A 127 13.12 13.18 4.65
C ASP A 127 14.23 12.16 4.95
N GLY A 128 14.18 10.99 4.28
CA GLY A 128 15.16 9.91 4.44
C GLY A 128 14.89 8.95 5.60
N VAL A 129 13.94 9.25 6.50
CA VAL A 129 13.52 8.34 7.56
C VAL A 129 12.41 7.43 7.05
N SER A 130 12.61 6.11 7.15
CA SER A 130 11.66 5.12 6.65
C SER A 130 11.04 4.32 7.79
N LYS A 131 9.77 3.93 7.61
CA LYS A 131 9.03 2.96 8.41
C LYS A 131 8.36 1.95 7.49
N THR A 132 8.14 0.74 8.00
CA THR A 132 7.61 -0.37 7.22
C THR A 132 6.39 -1.00 7.89
N CYS A 133 5.48 -1.52 7.05
CA CYS A 133 4.37 -2.38 7.44
C CYS A 133 4.43 -3.65 6.59
N GLU A 134 4.45 -4.81 7.25
CA GLU A 134 4.29 -6.09 6.58
C GLU A 134 2.82 -6.35 6.28
N VAL A 135 2.49 -6.57 5.02
CA VAL A 135 1.12 -6.87 4.57
C VAL A 135 1.05 -8.29 4.08
N THR A 136 0.31 -9.13 4.81
CA THR A 136 0.01 -10.50 4.41
C THR A 136 -1.32 -10.57 3.69
N VAL A 137 -1.31 -10.91 2.42
CA VAL A 137 -2.52 -11.27 1.68
C VAL A 137 -2.75 -12.76 1.88
N LYS A 138 -3.82 -13.09 2.63
CA LYS A 138 -4.15 -14.45 3.03
C LYS A 138 -4.64 -15.27 1.85
N LYS A 139 -4.21 -16.53 1.76
CA LYS A 139 -4.80 -17.52 0.88
C LYS A 139 -6.20 -17.88 1.39
N PRO A 140 -7.26 -17.81 0.57
CA PRO A 140 -8.62 -18.13 1.04
C PRO A 140 -8.79 -19.63 1.24
N LYS A 141 -9.75 -20.00 2.11
CA LYS A 141 -10.30 -21.34 2.21
C LYS A 141 -11.59 -21.39 1.39
N ILE A 142 -11.75 -22.40 0.55
CA ILE A 142 -13.01 -22.70 -0.15
C ILE A 142 -13.61 -23.94 0.49
N THR A 143 -14.87 -23.87 0.85
CA THR A 143 -15.63 -25.01 1.41
C THR A 143 -16.81 -25.28 0.49
N VAL A 144 -17.06 -26.56 0.21
CA VAL A 144 -18.20 -27.04 -0.59
C VAL A 144 -19.13 -27.85 0.29
N GLY A 145 -20.42 -27.62 0.17
CA GLY A 145 -21.45 -28.36 0.95
C GLY A 145 -21.61 -29.81 0.50
N GLN A 146 -21.33 -30.11 -0.78
CA GLN A 146 -21.40 -31.44 -1.37
C GLN A 146 -20.20 -31.71 -2.26
N GLU A 147 -19.43 -32.75 -1.95
CA GLU A 147 -18.28 -33.18 -2.77
C GLU A 147 -18.68 -34.17 -3.87
N GLN A 148 -19.79 -34.87 -3.69
CA GLN A 148 -20.36 -35.86 -4.62
C GLN A 148 -21.78 -35.44 -4.99
N ILE A 149 -22.05 -35.29 -6.28
CA ILE A 149 -23.34 -34.85 -6.84
C ILE A 149 -23.76 -35.89 -7.88
N SER A 150 -24.97 -36.45 -7.73
CA SER A 150 -25.59 -37.33 -8.70
C SER A 150 -26.78 -36.63 -9.35
N LEU A 151 -26.80 -36.55 -10.68
CA LEU A 151 -27.84 -35.92 -11.48
C LEU A 151 -28.25 -36.83 -12.63
N THR A 152 -29.46 -36.63 -13.13
CA THR A 152 -29.92 -37.17 -14.41
C THR A 152 -29.70 -36.15 -15.51
N ALA A 153 -29.47 -36.57 -16.74
CA ALA A 153 -29.28 -35.65 -17.86
C ALA A 153 -30.44 -34.65 -17.99
N GLY A 154 -30.12 -33.36 -18.06
CA GLY A 154 -31.03 -32.21 -18.06
C GLY A 154 -31.30 -31.61 -16.68
N GLU A 155 -30.94 -32.26 -15.59
CA GLU A 155 -31.08 -31.68 -14.25
C GLU A 155 -30.00 -30.62 -13.95
N THR A 156 -30.33 -29.74 -12.99
CA THR A 156 -29.43 -28.71 -12.49
C THR A 156 -29.24 -28.84 -10.98
N CYS A 157 -28.11 -28.39 -10.48
CA CYS A 157 -27.76 -28.33 -9.06
C CYS A 157 -26.99 -27.06 -8.75
N GLN A 158 -27.36 -26.37 -7.67
CA GLN A 158 -26.63 -25.25 -7.12
C GLN A 158 -25.91 -25.69 -5.83
N PRO A 159 -24.64 -26.13 -5.89
CA PRO A 159 -23.92 -26.51 -4.69
C PRO A 159 -23.65 -25.30 -3.82
N ASN A 160 -23.67 -25.46 -2.49
CA ASN A 160 -23.28 -24.43 -1.56
C ASN A 160 -21.75 -24.34 -1.53
N VAL A 161 -21.19 -23.28 -2.11
CA VAL A 161 -19.76 -22.98 -2.12
C VAL A 161 -19.51 -21.71 -1.34
N THR A 162 -18.68 -21.77 -0.29
CA THR A 162 -18.30 -20.62 0.52
C THR A 162 -16.81 -20.37 0.41
N VAL A 163 -16.42 -19.08 0.39
CA VAL A 163 -15.04 -18.64 0.30
C VAL A 163 -14.74 -17.70 1.45
N SER A 164 -13.71 -17.98 2.24
CA SER A 164 -13.38 -17.22 3.44
C SER A 164 -12.98 -15.75 3.17
N SER A 165 -12.63 -15.41 1.93
CA SER A 165 -12.35 -14.03 1.49
C SER A 165 -13.63 -13.23 1.19
N GLY A 166 -14.78 -13.90 1.00
CA GLY A 166 -15.99 -13.28 0.47
C GLY A 166 -15.96 -13.00 -1.03
N ASN A 167 -14.83 -13.28 -1.72
CA ASN A 167 -14.74 -13.14 -3.16
C ASN A 167 -15.48 -14.27 -3.87
N LYS A 168 -16.05 -13.97 -5.04
CA LYS A 168 -16.63 -14.99 -5.91
C LYS A 168 -15.53 -15.89 -6.47
N PRO A 169 -15.67 -17.24 -6.37
CA PRO A 169 -14.74 -18.15 -7.03
C PRO A 169 -14.99 -18.21 -8.54
N GLU A 170 -13.97 -18.60 -9.28
CA GLU A 170 -14.07 -18.99 -10.68
C GLU A 170 -14.44 -20.46 -10.75
N TYR A 171 -15.41 -20.81 -11.63
CA TYR A 171 -15.85 -22.19 -11.83
C TYR A 171 -15.45 -22.72 -13.20
N TYR A 172 -15.12 -23.99 -13.28
CA TYR A 172 -14.93 -24.69 -14.56
C TYR A 172 -15.18 -26.21 -14.43
N SER A 173 -15.54 -26.82 -15.55
CA SER A 173 -15.74 -28.26 -15.66
C SER A 173 -14.53 -28.93 -16.32
N SER A 174 -14.20 -30.14 -15.89
CA SER A 174 -13.21 -30.99 -16.55
C SER A 174 -13.73 -31.64 -17.84
N ASN A 175 -15.07 -31.75 -17.99
CA ASN A 175 -15.72 -32.34 -19.15
C ASN A 175 -17.12 -31.72 -19.35
N THR A 176 -17.22 -30.80 -20.27
CA THR A 176 -18.45 -30.06 -20.58
C THR A 176 -19.49 -30.91 -21.31
N ASN A 177 -19.11 -32.05 -21.91
CA ASN A 177 -20.06 -33.00 -22.50
C ASN A 177 -20.83 -33.78 -21.42
N VAL A 178 -20.30 -33.88 -20.22
CA VAL A 178 -20.96 -34.55 -19.08
C VAL A 178 -21.67 -33.55 -18.18
N ALA A 179 -21.02 -32.48 -17.77
CA ALA A 179 -21.64 -31.44 -16.95
C ALA A 179 -20.97 -30.08 -17.21
N THR A 180 -21.76 -29.03 -17.29
CA THR A 180 -21.31 -27.64 -17.36
C THR A 180 -21.50 -26.95 -16.01
N VAL A 181 -20.84 -25.80 -15.84
CA VAL A 181 -21.03 -24.92 -14.70
C VAL A 181 -20.98 -23.46 -15.17
N ASN A 182 -21.88 -22.63 -14.65
CA ASN A 182 -21.89 -21.20 -14.98
C ASN A 182 -21.11 -20.37 -13.94
N GLU A 183 -21.03 -19.06 -14.16
CA GLU A 183 -20.31 -18.10 -13.27
C GLU A 183 -20.89 -18.01 -11.85
N THR A 184 -22.13 -18.44 -11.62
CA THR A 184 -22.75 -18.49 -10.30
C THR A 184 -22.50 -19.81 -9.58
N GLY A 185 -21.88 -20.80 -10.26
CA GLY A 185 -21.64 -22.13 -9.74
C GLY A 185 -22.79 -23.11 -9.96
N MET A 186 -23.84 -22.73 -10.71
CA MET A 186 -24.91 -23.66 -11.08
C MET A 186 -24.40 -24.70 -12.07
N ILE A 187 -24.55 -25.97 -11.72
CA ILE A 187 -24.14 -27.13 -12.50
C ILE A 187 -25.33 -27.59 -13.33
N THR A 188 -25.11 -27.89 -14.60
CA THR A 188 -26.10 -28.52 -15.50
C THR A 188 -25.56 -29.84 -15.99
N ALA A 189 -26.30 -30.92 -15.81
CA ALA A 189 -26.02 -32.26 -16.31
C ALA A 189 -26.35 -32.33 -17.80
N ILE A 190 -25.36 -32.69 -18.63
CA ILE A 190 -25.49 -32.72 -20.10
C ILE A 190 -25.63 -34.14 -20.61
N GLY A 191 -24.70 -35.02 -20.28
CA GLY A 191 -24.66 -36.39 -20.78
C GLY A 191 -24.11 -37.37 -19.76
N ARG A 192 -24.44 -38.66 -19.92
CA ARG A 192 -23.98 -39.74 -19.04
C ARG A 192 -22.46 -39.74 -18.86
N GLY A 193 -22.00 -39.87 -17.61
CA GLY A 193 -20.59 -39.99 -17.30
C GLY A 193 -20.22 -39.34 -15.96
N ARG A 194 -18.93 -39.03 -15.81
CA ARG A 194 -18.35 -38.35 -14.65
C ARG A 194 -17.59 -37.11 -15.09
N ALA A 195 -17.87 -35.99 -14.44
CA ALA A 195 -17.09 -34.74 -14.58
C ALA A 195 -16.66 -34.24 -13.21
N TYR A 196 -15.59 -33.44 -13.21
CA TYR A 196 -15.15 -32.69 -12.03
C TYR A 196 -15.46 -31.22 -12.24
N ILE A 197 -16.20 -30.64 -11.30
CA ILE A 197 -16.43 -29.21 -11.23
C ILE A 197 -15.45 -28.62 -10.22
N TYR A 198 -14.74 -27.59 -10.64
CA TYR A 198 -13.78 -26.90 -9.81
C TYR A 198 -14.27 -25.51 -9.46
N ALA A 199 -14.03 -25.13 -8.18
CA ALA A 199 -14.14 -23.76 -7.71
C ALA A 199 -12.73 -23.27 -7.31
N LYS A 200 -12.32 -22.11 -7.83
CA LYS A 200 -10.97 -21.56 -7.64
C LYS A 200 -11.02 -20.10 -7.21
N GLU A 201 -10.21 -19.72 -6.22
CA GLU A 201 -10.00 -18.32 -5.82
C GLU A 201 -8.59 -18.15 -5.24
N ASP A 202 -7.86 -17.15 -5.72
CA ASP A 202 -6.53 -16.72 -5.28
C ASP A 202 -5.56 -17.87 -4.91
N GLY A 203 -5.42 -18.84 -5.82
CA GLY A 203 -4.51 -19.98 -5.67
C GLY A 203 -5.06 -21.13 -4.83
N THR A 204 -6.28 -21.03 -4.28
CA THR A 204 -7.02 -22.16 -3.70
C THR A 204 -7.94 -22.77 -4.75
N LYS A 205 -8.02 -24.10 -4.79
CA LYS A 205 -8.88 -24.85 -5.67
C LYS A 205 -9.49 -26.03 -4.93
N VAL A 206 -10.81 -26.20 -5.03
CA VAL A 206 -11.54 -27.39 -4.58
C VAL A 206 -12.26 -28.05 -5.73
N ARG A 207 -12.61 -29.32 -5.57
CA ARG A 207 -13.23 -30.16 -6.59
C ARG A 207 -14.51 -30.79 -6.05
N MET A 208 -15.56 -30.76 -6.86
CA MET A 208 -16.80 -31.54 -6.69
C MET A 208 -16.85 -32.60 -7.81
N THR A 209 -17.26 -33.80 -7.48
CA THR A 209 -17.45 -34.88 -8.46
C THR A 209 -18.92 -34.92 -8.87
N VAL A 210 -19.21 -34.79 -10.15
CA VAL A 210 -20.55 -34.89 -10.72
C VAL A 210 -20.66 -36.19 -11.49
N THR A 211 -21.63 -37.03 -11.13
CA THR A 211 -21.97 -38.25 -11.86
C THR A 211 -23.34 -38.04 -12.51
N VAL A 212 -23.37 -38.13 -13.83
CA VAL A 212 -24.62 -37.98 -14.60
C VAL A 212 -25.08 -39.38 -15.06
N LYS A 213 -26.35 -39.71 -14.73
CA LYS A 213 -27.03 -40.92 -15.17
C LYS A 213 -27.88 -40.63 -16.40
N GLU A 214 -28.15 -41.64 -17.21
CA GLU A 214 -29.21 -41.56 -18.24
C GLU A 214 -30.61 -41.41 -17.60
N LYS A 215 -31.52 -40.83 -18.38
CA LYS A 215 -32.94 -40.84 -18.06
C LYS A 215 -33.51 -42.23 -18.08
#